data_399f33cd20120df5bb0e31932262d60b
#
_entry.id   399f33cd20120df5bb0e31932262d60b
#
_cell.length_a   1.000
_cell.length_b   1.000
_cell.length_c   1.000
_cell.angle_alpha   90.00
_cell.angle_beta   90.00
_cell.angle_gamma   90.00
#
_symmetry.space_group_name_H-M   'P 1'
#
loop_
_entity.id
_entity.type
_entity.pdbx_description
1 polymer ?
#
loop_
_entity_poly.entity_id
_entity_poly.type
_entity_poly.pdbx_seq_one_letter_code
_entity_poly.pdbx_strand_id
1 'polypeptide(L)'
;MARKIKKSEQIGELIREFRVSGNLDDAFDNLAAQRLGVNETDLHCLNIIENAGGVTAGELAAESGLTTGAVTGVIDRLEKKEFARRVSDPSDRRRVKVEVTKAFYARADKIWGPVAADWASALERFSGEQLDSFDQFLRTTNEVTRRHLDRLREMR
;
A
#
# COMPACT_ATOMS: atom_id res chain seq x y z
N MET A 1 16.36 -28.64 -26.43
CA MET A 1 16.66 -28.93 -25.01
C MET A 1 16.63 -27.64 -24.21
N ALA A 2 15.65 -27.41 -23.36
CA ALA A 2 15.61 -26.22 -22.50
C ALA A 2 16.75 -26.33 -21.47
N ARG A 3 17.61 -25.31 -21.40
CA ARG A 3 18.71 -25.22 -20.44
C ARG A 3 18.09 -25.18 -19.03
N LYS A 4 18.40 -26.17 -18.20
CA LYS A 4 17.94 -26.18 -16.79
C LYS A 4 18.66 -25.06 -16.05
N ILE A 5 17.93 -23.93 -15.86
CA ILE A 5 18.44 -22.76 -15.16
C ILE A 5 18.77 -23.17 -13.71
N LYS A 6 19.90 -22.73 -13.17
CA LYS A 6 20.26 -23.00 -11.76
C LYS A 6 19.29 -22.27 -10.83
N LYS A 7 18.95 -22.91 -9.70
CA LYS A 7 18.04 -22.30 -8.69
C LYS A 7 18.49 -20.90 -8.25
N SER A 8 19.80 -20.67 -8.13
CA SER A 8 20.36 -19.34 -7.80
C SER A 8 20.10 -18.29 -8.89
N GLU A 9 20.13 -18.67 -10.17
CA GLU A 9 19.81 -17.79 -11.29
C GLU A 9 18.33 -17.42 -11.28
N GLN A 10 17.43 -18.41 -11.03
CA GLN A 10 16.00 -18.18 -10.91
C GLN A 10 15.66 -17.23 -9.74
N ILE A 11 16.30 -17.41 -8.58
CA ILE A 11 16.13 -16.47 -7.45
C ILE A 11 16.57 -15.07 -7.82
N GLY A 12 17.72 -14.92 -8.49
CA GLY A 12 18.21 -13.61 -8.95
C GLY A 12 17.26 -12.93 -9.94
N GLU A 13 16.64 -13.69 -10.84
CA GLU A 13 15.62 -13.20 -11.77
C GLU A 13 14.37 -12.72 -11.03
N LEU A 14 13.84 -13.53 -10.11
CA LEU A 14 12.67 -13.15 -9.31
C LEU A 14 12.91 -11.87 -8.49
N ILE A 15 14.10 -11.72 -7.89
CA ILE A 15 14.44 -10.48 -7.16
C ILE A 15 14.47 -9.27 -8.10
N ARG A 16 14.97 -9.44 -9.34
CA ARG A 16 14.96 -8.35 -10.33
C ARG A 16 13.54 -7.97 -10.72
N GLU A 17 12.70 -8.95 -11.06
CA GLU A 17 11.30 -8.72 -11.44
C GLU A 17 10.50 -8.06 -10.30
N PHE A 18 10.71 -8.51 -9.07
CA PHE A 18 10.09 -7.89 -7.89
C PHE A 18 10.47 -6.41 -7.74
N ARG A 19 11.74 -6.05 -8.01
CA ARG A 19 12.18 -4.65 -8.00
C ARG A 19 11.59 -3.84 -9.16
N VAL A 20 11.47 -4.44 -10.34
CA VAL A 20 10.82 -3.80 -11.50
C VAL A 20 9.36 -3.53 -11.19
N SER A 21 8.64 -4.51 -10.59
CA SER A 21 7.25 -4.34 -10.16
C SER A 21 7.11 -3.17 -9.18
N GLY A 22 7.95 -3.12 -8.14
CA GLY A 22 7.93 -2.01 -7.19
C GLY A 22 8.12 -0.63 -7.84
N ASN A 23 9.07 -0.51 -8.78
CA ASN A 23 9.29 0.76 -9.51
C ASN A 23 8.08 1.15 -10.38
N LEU A 24 7.37 0.16 -10.96
CA LEU A 24 6.17 0.42 -11.76
C LEU A 24 5.00 0.82 -10.85
N ASP A 25 4.86 0.18 -9.69
CA ASP A 25 3.84 0.52 -8.70
C ASP A 25 4.06 1.95 -8.18
N ASP A 26 5.29 2.35 -7.86
CA ASP A 26 5.63 3.72 -7.47
C ASP A 26 5.28 4.73 -8.57
N ALA A 27 5.62 4.43 -9.82
CA ALA A 27 5.29 5.30 -10.95
C ALA A 27 3.77 5.42 -11.18
N PHE A 28 3.04 4.31 -11.01
CA PHE A 28 1.59 4.29 -11.10
C PHE A 28 0.96 5.12 -9.99
N ASP A 29 1.39 4.94 -8.74
CA ASP A 29 0.89 5.69 -7.58
C ASP A 29 1.15 7.19 -7.71
N ASN A 30 2.29 7.60 -8.25
CA ASN A 30 2.59 9.00 -8.55
C ASN A 30 1.60 9.62 -9.55
N LEU A 31 1.26 8.91 -10.62
CA LEU A 31 0.26 9.35 -11.59
C LEU A 31 -1.15 9.33 -10.99
N ALA A 32 -1.47 8.32 -10.18
CA ALA A 32 -2.74 8.21 -9.47
C ALA A 32 -2.94 9.37 -8.48
N ALA A 33 -1.91 9.74 -7.71
CA ALA A 33 -1.93 10.89 -6.82
C ALA A 33 -2.28 12.18 -7.58
N GLN A 34 -1.63 12.40 -8.73
CA GLN A 34 -1.93 13.56 -9.60
C GLN A 34 -3.39 13.55 -10.08
N ARG A 35 -3.91 12.40 -10.48
CA ARG A 35 -5.32 12.24 -10.94
C ARG A 35 -6.33 12.48 -9.82
N LEU A 36 -5.99 12.09 -8.60
CA LEU A 36 -6.79 12.36 -7.40
C LEU A 36 -6.61 13.82 -6.91
N GLY A 37 -5.60 14.52 -7.40
CA GLY A 37 -5.25 15.88 -6.96
C GLY A 37 -4.70 15.92 -5.54
N VAL A 38 -3.99 14.86 -5.13
CA VAL A 38 -3.25 14.77 -3.87
C VAL A 38 -1.75 14.69 -4.16
N ASN A 39 -0.90 14.88 -3.15
CA ASN A 39 0.52 14.57 -3.29
C ASN A 39 0.81 13.11 -2.88
N GLU A 40 2.02 12.64 -3.17
CA GLU A 40 2.47 11.27 -2.86
C GLU A 40 2.33 10.92 -1.38
N THR A 41 2.69 11.85 -0.49
CA THR A 41 2.56 11.66 0.97
C THR A 41 1.09 11.49 1.38
N ASP A 42 0.19 12.27 0.81
CA ASP A 42 -1.24 12.19 1.08
C ASP A 42 -1.80 10.84 0.58
N LEU A 43 -1.39 10.38 -0.63
CA LEU A 43 -1.79 9.08 -1.15
C LEU A 43 -1.23 7.94 -0.29
N HIS A 44 0.05 8.00 0.10
CA HIS A 44 0.64 7.01 0.99
C HIS A 44 -0.12 6.90 2.32
N CYS A 45 -0.49 8.03 2.92
CA CYS A 45 -1.31 8.02 4.14
C CYS A 45 -2.72 7.45 3.89
N LEU A 46 -3.36 7.73 2.74
CA LEU A 46 -4.64 7.11 2.35
C LEU A 46 -4.52 5.59 2.27
N ASN A 47 -3.46 5.07 1.65
CA ASN A 47 -3.20 3.63 1.55
C ASN A 47 -3.04 2.99 2.94
N ILE A 48 -2.33 3.64 3.88
CA ILE A 48 -2.21 3.15 5.26
C ILE A 48 -3.58 3.12 5.94
N ILE A 49 -4.36 4.19 5.85
CA ILE A 49 -5.69 4.30 6.48
C ILE A 49 -6.63 3.23 5.92
N GLU A 50 -6.62 3.03 4.60
CA GLU A 50 -7.45 2.04 3.93
C GLU A 50 -7.10 0.61 4.34
N ASN A 51 -5.82 0.24 4.25
CA ASN A 51 -5.34 -1.10 4.56
C ASN A 51 -5.61 -1.52 6.01
N ALA A 52 -5.62 -0.56 6.93
CA ALA A 52 -5.90 -0.82 8.35
C ALA A 52 -7.40 -0.73 8.70
N GLY A 53 -8.26 -0.32 7.76
CA GLY A 53 -9.68 -0.09 8.02
C GLY A 53 -9.95 1.07 8.98
N GLY A 54 -9.01 2.02 9.07
CA GLY A 54 -9.03 3.17 9.96
C GLY A 54 -7.94 3.13 11.03
N VAL A 55 -7.29 4.26 11.26
CA VAL A 55 -6.16 4.41 12.19
C VAL A 55 -6.29 5.70 13.00
N THR A 56 -5.69 5.75 14.18
CA THR A 56 -5.49 7.01 14.90
C THR A 56 -4.37 7.83 14.25
N ALA A 57 -4.32 9.14 14.50
CA ALA A 57 -3.24 10.00 14.03
C ALA A 57 -1.85 9.53 14.51
N GLY A 58 -1.78 8.96 15.71
CA GLY A 58 -0.53 8.40 16.27
C GLY A 58 -0.08 7.14 15.53
N GLU A 59 -1.01 6.23 15.24
CA GLU A 59 -0.73 5.02 14.44
C GLU A 59 -0.30 5.39 13.02
N LEU A 60 -0.97 6.39 12.40
CA LEU A 60 -0.60 6.89 11.08
C LEU A 60 0.80 7.51 11.07
N ALA A 61 1.17 8.25 12.12
CA ALA A 61 2.51 8.81 12.25
C ALA A 61 3.59 7.73 12.37
N ALA A 62 3.32 6.70 13.18
CA ALA A 62 4.24 5.57 13.35
C ALA A 62 4.46 4.79 12.05
N GLU A 63 3.38 4.50 11.32
CA GLU A 63 3.44 3.72 10.08
C GLU A 63 4.05 4.52 8.93
N SER A 64 3.63 5.78 8.75
CA SER A 64 4.13 6.64 7.66
C SER A 64 5.55 7.18 7.89
N GLY A 65 6.06 7.14 9.12
CA GLY A 65 7.33 7.77 9.49
C GLY A 65 7.27 9.31 9.55
N LEU A 66 6.10 9.90 9.50
CA LEU A 66 5.89 11.35 9.58
C LEU A 66 5.84 11.82 11.02
N THR A 67 6.12 13.10 11.24
CA THR A 67 5.89 13.73 12.54
C THR A 67 4.38 13.90 12.80
N THR A 68 3.97 13.97 14.07
CA THR A 68 2.57 14.17 14.45
C THR A 68 1.97 15.45 13.82
N GLY A 69 2.74 16.52 13.75
CA GLY A 69 2.31 17.77 13.11
C GLY A 69 2.09 17.60 11.59
N ALA A 70 2.98 16.88 10.91
CA ALA A 70 2.83 16.58 9.48
C ALA A 70 1.58 15.72 9.22
N VAL A 71 1.34 14.70 10.05
CA VAL A 71 0.14 13.85 9.95
C VAL A 71 -1.14 14.66 10.12
N THR A 72 -1.18 15.59 11.09
CA THR A 72 -2.33 16.47 11.26
C THR A 72 -2.61 17.25 9.98
N GLY A 73 -1.58 17.85 9.38
CA GLY A 73 -1.71 18.55 8.10
C GLY A 73 -2.16 17.67 6.93
N VAL A 74 -1.70 16.41 6.87
CA VAL A 74 -2.18 15.42 5.89
C VAL A 74 -3.67 15.16 6.08
N ILE A 75 -4.08 14.81 7.31
CA ILE A 75 -5.48 14.49 7.61
C ILE A 75 -6.39 15.68 7.25
N ASP A 76 -6.01 16.91 7.62
CA ASP A 76 -6.79 18.12 7.33
C ASP A 76 -6.95 18.35 5.81
N ARG A 77 -5.89 18.10 5.00
CA ARG A 77 -6.00 18.17 3.54
C ARG A 77 -6.90 17.08 2.96
N LEU A 78 -6.82 15.86 3.50
CA LEU A 78 -7.65 14.74 3.07
C LEU A 78 -9.12 14.94 3.44
N GLU A 79 -9.41 15.50 4.63
CA GLU A 79 -10.77 15.88 5.02
C GLU A 79 -11.33 16.99 4.13
N LYS A 80 -10.54 18.02 3.81
CA LYS A 80 -10.95 19.08 2.88
C LYS A 80 -11.30 18.56 1.49
N LYS A 81 -10.69 17.44 1.08
CA LYS A 81 -10.99 16.75 -0.19
C LYS A 81 -12.12 15.71 -0.06
N GLU A 82 -12.66 15.55 1.12
CA GLU A 82 -13.64 14.52 1.44
C GLU A 82 -13.13 13.08 1.21
N PHE A 83 -11.81 12.87 1.26
CA PHE A 83 -11.19 11.54 1.07
C PHE A 83 -11.01 10.79 2.38
N ALA A 84 -10.86 11.51 3.47
CA ALA A 84 -10.82 10.96 4.82
C ALA A 84 -11.80 11.70 5.74
N ARG A 85 -12.09 11.09 6.88
CA ARG A 85 -12.89 11.70 7.95
C ARG A 85 -12.42 11.21 9.30
N ARG A 86 -12.52 12.06 10.30
CA ARG A 86 -12.34 11.68 11.71
C ARG A 86 -13.64 11.08 12.25
N VAL A 87 -13.53 9.94 12.92
CA VAL A 87 -14.65 9.24 13.55
C VAL A 87 -14.28 8.84 14.98
N SER A 88 -15.25 8.83 15.89
CA SER A 88 -15.03 8.25 17.21
C SER A 88 -14.87 6.73 17.11
N ASP A 89 -13.88 6.16 17.79
CA ASP A 89 -13.71 4.71 17.84
C ASP A 89 -14.93 4.07 18.55
N PRO A 90 -15.62 3.12 17.91
CA PRO A 90 -16.77 2.45 18.53
C PRO A 90 -16.42 1.72 19.83
N SER A 91 -15.17 1.25 19.98
CA SER A 91 -14.69 0.52 21.15
C SER A 91 -14.21 1.44 22.28
N ASP A 92 -13.76 2.66 21.96
CA ASP A 92 -13.33 3.66 22.94
C ASP A 92 -13.61 5.08 22.41
N ARG A 93 -14.69 5.69 22.89
CA ARG A 93 -15.12 7.04 22.48
C ARG A 93 -14.11 8.16 22.75
N ARG A 94 -13.06 7.89 23.55
CA ARG A 94 -11.95 8.82 23.78
C ARG A 94 -10.93 8.80 22.64
N ARG A 95 -10.97 7.76 21.81
CA ARG A 95 -10.08 7.63 20.65
C ARG A 95 -10.78 8.13 19.39
N VAL A 96 -10.04 8.89 18.60
CA VAL A 96 -10.47 9.36 17.28
C VAL A 96 -9.66 8.62 16.23
N LYS A 97 -10.36 7.94 15.34
CA LYS A 97 -9.77 7.29 14.15
C LYS A 97 -10.01 8.14 12.92
N VAL A 98 -9.15 7.95 11.94
CA VAL A 98 -9.31 8.48 10.59
C VAL A 98 -9.66 7.30 9.68
N GLU A 99 -10.71 7.45 8.91
CA GLU A 99 -11.19 6.45 7.94
C GLU A 99 -11.26 7.08 6.57
N VAL A 100 -11.06 6.27 5.53
CA VAL A 100 -11.35 6.69 4.14
C VAL A 100 -12.85 6.79 3.92
N THR A 101 -13.26 7.64 3.00
CA THR A 101 -14.67 7.91 2.72
C THR A 101 -15.14 7.14 1.48
N LYS A 102 -16.48 7.06 1.30
CA LYS A 102 -17.06 6.55 0.06
C LYS A 102 -16.69 7.40 -1.16
N ALA A 103 -16.46 8.71 -0.98
CA ALA A 103 -16.04 9.60 -2.05
C ALA A 103 -14.63 9.28 -2.54
N PHE A 104 -13.72 8.89 -1.64
CA PHE A 104 -12.41 8.36 -2.01
C PHE A 104 -12.55 7.07 -2.83
N TYR A 105 -13.27 6.06 -2.32
CA TYR A 105 -13.46 4.79 -3.04
C TYR A 105 -14.03 4.98 -4.44
N ALA A 106 -15.04 5.85 -4.61
CA ALA A 106 -15.63 6.11 -5.91
C ALA A 106 -14.65 6.74 -6.93
N ARG A 107 -13.61 7.45 -6.45
CA ARG A 107 -12.54 8.00 -7.31
C ARG A 107 -11.41 7.00 -7.51
N ALA A 108 -11.02 6.30 -6.44
CA ALA A 108 -10.00 5.27 -6.46
C ALA A 108 -10.36 4.13 -7.42
N ASP A 109 -11.60 3.66 -7.38
CA ASP A 109 -12.11 2.58 -8.25
C ASP A 109 -11.95 2.88 -9.75
N LYS A 110 -12.06 4.14 -10.15
CA LYS A 110 -11.83 4.55 -11.56
C LYS A 110 -10.36 4.41 -12.00
N ILE A 111 -9.44 4.40 -11.05
CA ILE A 111 -7.98 4.32 -11.30
C ILE A 111 -7.50 2.88 -11.12
N TRP A 112 -7.80 2.28 -9.97
CA TRP A 112 -7.30 0.93 -9.62
C TRP A 112 -8.24 -0.19 -10.04
N GLY A 113 -9.54 0.07 -10.23
CA GLY A 113 -10.50 -0.94 -10.66
C GLY A 113 -10.11 -1.65 -11.97
N PRO A 114 -9.76 -0.93 -13.05
CA PRO A 114 -9.29 -1.57 -14.28
C PRO A 114 -8.02 -2.42 -14.06
N VAL A 115 -7.05 -1.94 -13.28
CA VAL A 115 -5.81 -2.68 -12.97
C VAL A 115 -6.13 -3.96 -12.18
N ALA A 116 -7.00 -3.87 -11.19
CA ALA A 116 -7.42 -5.03 -10.40
C ALA A 116 -8.14 -6.08 -11.27
N ALA A 117 -8.98 -5.64 -12.21
CA ALA A 117 -9.65 -6.54 -13.15
C ALA A 117 -8.65 -7.25 -14.09
N ASP A 118 -7.66 -6.52 -14.61
CA ASP A 118 -6.63 -7.09 -15.48
C ASP A 118 -5.74 -8.06 -14.69
N TRP A 119 -5.37 -7.75 -13.44
CA TRP A 119 -4.65 -8.67 -12.56
C TRP A 119 -5.46 -9.93 -12.27
N ALA A 120 -6.76 -9.80 -11.94
CA ALA A 120 -7.62 -10.95 -11.71
C ALA A 120 -7.64 -11.86 -12.94
N SER A 121 -7.86 -11.30 -14.13
CA SER A 121 -7.83 -12.04 -15.40
C SER A 121 -6.48 -12.71 -15.67
N ALA A 122 -5.38 -12.02 -15.36
CA ALA A 122 -4.03 -12.58 -15.52
C ALA A 122 -3.78 -13.77 -14.55
N LEU A 123 -4.34 -13.70 -13.36
CA LEU A 123 -4.18 -14.73 -12.32
C LEU A 123 -5.04 -15.98 -12.56
N GLU A 124 -6.17 -15.88 -13.28
CA GLU A 124 -7.05 -17.02 -13.62
C GLU A 124 -6.34 -18.17 -14.34
N ARG A 125 -5.22 -17.90 -15.03
CA ARG A 125 -4.43 -18.92 -15.73
C ARG A 125 -3.57 -19.79 -14.83
N PHE A 126 -3.44 -19.46 -13.55
CA PHE A 126 -2.62 -20.20 -12.59
C PHE A 126 -3.46 -21.16 -11.75
N SER A 127 -2.89 -22.32 -11.39
CA SER A 127 -3.54 -23.27 -10.50
C SER A 127 -3.61 -22.72 -9.06
N GLY A 128 -4.52 -23.27 -8.24
CA GLY A 128 -4.61 -22.91 -6.82
C GLY A 128 -3.28 -23.05 -6.09
N GLU A 129 -2.54 -24.13 -6.31
CA GLU A 129 -1.20 -24.35 -5.70
C GLU A 129 -0.18 -23.29 -6.12
N GLN A 130 -0.27 -22.79 -7.36
CA GLN A 130 0.59 -21.70 -7.83
C GLN A 130 0.19 -20.38 -7.17
N LEU A 131 -1.10 -20.11 -7.05
CA LEU A 131 -1.61 -18.92 -6.36
C LEU A 131 -1.22 -18.92 -4.87
N ASP A 132 -1.32 -20.08 -4.19
CA ASP A 132 -0.86 -20.23 -2.81
C ASP A 132 0.64 -19.95 -2.68
N SER A 133 1.45 -20.41 -3.66
CA SER A 133 2.88 -20.15 -3.69
C SER A 133 3.20 -18.66 -3.89
N PHE A 134 2.41 -17.95 -4.70
CA PHE A 134 2.55 -16.50 -4.90
C PHE A 134 2.16 -15.73 -3.64
N ASP A 135 1.04 -16.08 -2.99
CA ASP A 135 0.65 -15.47 -1.72
C ASP A 135 1.73 -15.65 -0.65
N GLN A 136 2.26 -16.87 -0.50
CA GLN A 136 3.35 -17.15 0.43
C GLN A 136 4.61 -16.31 0.11
N PHE A 137 4.97 -16.21 -1.17
CA PHE A 137 6.10 -15.38 -1.59
C PHE A 137 5.89 -13.91 -1.21
N LEU A 138 4.72 -13.33 -1.53
CA LEU A 138 4.41 -11.93 -1.21
C LEU A 138 4.41 -11.68 0.30
N ARG A 139 3.82 -12.56 1.10
CA ARG A 139 3.86 -12.46 2.57
C ARG A 139 5.28 -12.47 3.10
N THR A 140 6.10 -13.42 2.63
CA THR A 140 7.50 -13.54 3.05
C THR A 140 8.31 -12.29 2.69
N THR A 141 8.15 -11.76 1.47
CA THR A 141 8.86 -10.55 1.05
C THR A 141 8.42 -9.32 1.83
N ASN A 142 7.12 -9.19 2.14
CA ASN A 142 6.59 -8.13 2.98
C ASN A 142 7.17 -8.17 4.40
N GLU A 143 7.26 -9.35 5.02
CA GLU A 143 7.89 -9.51 6.35
C GLU A 143 9.37 -9.13 6.34
N VAL A 144 10.10 -9.58 5.31
CA VAL A 144 11.52 -9.22 5.14
C VAL A 144 11.67 -7.69 5.01
N THR A 145 10.84 -7.07 4.17
CA THR A 145 10.91 -5.61 3.94
C THR A 145 10.57 -4.83 5.21
N ARG A 146 9.51 -5.19 5.95
CA ARG A 146 9.15 -4.55 7.22
C ARG A 146 10.31 -4.60 8.21
N ARG A 147 10.90 -5.78 8.43
CA ARG A 147 12.05 -5.93 9.35
C ARG A 147 13.24 -5.03 8.97
N HIS A 148 13.49 -4.85 7.67
CA HIS A 148 14.56 -3.95 7.21
C HIS A 148 14.19 -2.48 7.30
N LEU A 149 12.91 -2.11 7.13
CA LEU A 149 12.43 -0.76 7.41
C LEU A 149 12.62 -0.39 8.87
N ASP A 150 12.26 -1.27 9.80
CA ASP A 150 12.46 -1.03 11.23
C ASP A 150 13.95 -0.85 11.57
N ARG A 151 14.81 -1.71 11.01
CA ARG A 151 16.26 -1.55 11.16
C ARG A 151 16.76 -0.20 10.65
N LEU A 152 16.28 0.27 9.50
CA LEU A 152 16.68 1.57 8.94
C LEU A 152 16.18 2.74 9.79
N ARG A 153 15.01 2.63 10.40
CA ARG A 153 14.48 3.64 11.35
C ARG A 153 15.33 3.76 12.61
N GLU A 154 15.96 2.66 13.05
CA GLU A 154 16.86 2.62 14.21
C GLU A 154 18.27 3.13 13.89
N MET A 155 18.68 3.12 12.63
CA MET A 155 20.00 3.62 12.17
C MET A 155 19.98 5.16 12.05
N ARG A 156 19.99 5.87 13.21
CA ARG A 156 20.16 7.34 13.28
C ARG A 156 21.61 7.74 13.42
#